data_1a04e08d63b0060c66225f91150c111f
#
_entry.id   1a04e08d63b0060c66225f91150c111f
#
_cell.length_a   1.000
_cell.length_b   1.000
_cell.length_c   1.000
_cell.angle_alpha   90.00
_cell.angle_beta   90.00
_cell.angle_gamma   90.00
#
_symmetry.space_group_name_H-M   'P 1'
#
loop_
_entity.id
_entity.type
_entity.pdbx_description
1 polymer ?
#
loop_
_entity_poly.entity_id
_entity_poly.type
_entity_poly.pdbx_seq_one_letter_code
_entity_poly.pdbx_strand_id
1 'polypeptide(L)'
;LTVGSFAGCGGSKSDSETAGTETAGTEAAGTTASGSDTPLVIANDGMSEKFSPFFAESVPDQHIVDVTQISLVYNDRSGEFIYNGIEGETTSYNGTDYTYYGPTDLTITENEDGTVYYDFKLRDDLTFSDGEPVTADDIIFSFYVFCDPTYDGSASVYSLPIEGMEEYRSGMSTLASLLAAAGEDNTDFTYWTEDQQNAFWDAVNDGGAAFAQEIVDYCVENG
;
A
#
# COMPACT_ATOMS: atom_id res chain seq x y z
N LEU A 1 15.73 -3.15 2.44
CA LEU A 1 15.72 -2.47 1.13
C LEU A 1 17.16 -2.30 0.66
N THR A 2 17.62 -3.15 -0.25
CA THR A 2 18.96 -3.05 -0.86
C THR A 2 18.79 -2.54 -2.28
N VAL A 3 19.23 -1.32 -2.50
CA VAL A 3 19.33 -0.72 -3.83
C VAL A 3 20.60 -1.26 -4.50
N GLY A 4 20.44 -2.06 -5.54
CA GLY A 4 21.56 -2.53 -6.37
C GLY A 4 21.99 -1.47 -7.37
N SER A 5 23.21 -0.97 -7.23
CA SER A 5 23.84 -0.05 -8.19
C SER A 5 24.30 -0.82 -9.42
N PHE A 6 23.78 -0.48 -10.59
CA PHE A 6 24.33 -0.94 -11.86
C PHE A 6 25.36 0.05 -12.38
N ALA A 7 26.63 -0.37 -12.36
CA ALA A 7 27.70 0.29 -13.09
C ALA A 7 27.83 -0.34 -14.49
N GLY A 8 27.43 0.39 -15.49
CA GLY A 8 27.63 0.02 -16.88
C GLY A 8 28.99 0.51 -17.39
N CYS A 9 29.87 -0.41 -17.74
CA CYS A 9 31.14 -0.13 -18.42
C CYS A 9 30.98 -0.51 -19.91
N GLY A 10 31.33 0.38 -20.81
CA GLY A 10 31.39 0.04 -22.23
C GLY A 10 31.77 1.23 -23.11
N GLY A 11 33.07 1.44 -23.29
CA GLY A 11 33.56 2.40 -24.25
C GLY A 11 33.68 1.82 -25.64
N SER A 12 33.50 2.66 -26.63
CA SER A 12 34.27 2.64 -27.88
C SER A 12 34.13 3.95 -28.63
N LYS A 13 35.28 4.48 -28.98
CA LYS A 13 35.52 5.70 -29.77
C LYS A 13 35.18 5.48 -31.24
N SER A 14 34.66 6.52 -31.87
CA SER A 14 35.19 6.91 -33.20
C SER A 14 34.84 8.38 -33.46
N ASP A 15 35.88 9.09 -33.87
CA ASP A 15 35.94 10.50 -34.19
C ASP A 15 35.12 10.84 -35.45
N SER A 16 34.48 12.01 -35.49
CA SER A 16 34.57 12.91 -36.62
C SER A 16 34.07 14.30 -36.28
N GLU A 17 34.90 15.27 -36.46
CA GLU A 17 34.66 16.72 -36.34
C GLU A 17 33.64 17.21 -37.39
N THR A 18 32.84 18.22 -37.05
CA THR A 18 32.81 19.52 -37.77
C THR A 18 31.97 20.55 -37.04
N ALA A 19 32.53 21.73 -36.92
CA ALA A 19 32.01 22.91 -36.27
C ALA A 19 30.82 23.55 -37.01
N GLY A 20 29.97 24.23 -36.26
CA GLY A 20 28.96 25.17 -36.80
C GLY A 20 28.25 25.91 -35.67
N THR A 21 28.51 27.16 -35.58
CA THR A 21 28.15 28.17 -34.58
C THR A 21 26.71 28.68 -34.76
N GLU A 22 26.15 29.19 -33.63
CA GLU A 22 25.01 30.19 -33.46
C GLU A 22 23.60 29.58 -33.38
N THR A 23 22.69 29.99 -32.51
CA THR A 23 22.36 31.19 -31.75
C THR A 23 21.16 30.86 -30.85
N ALA A 24 21.05 31.55 -29.74
CA ALA A 24 20.03 31.48 -28.71
C ALA A 24 18.57 31.50 -29.21
N GLY A 25 17.74 30.67 -28.58
CA GLY A 25 16.28 30.77 -28.64
C GLY A 25 15.72 29.99 -27.45
N THR A 26 15.38 30.74 -26.39
CA THR A 26 14.68 30.22 -25.22
C THR A 26 13.22 29.95 -25.59
N GLU A 27 12.86 28.72 -25.75
CA GLU A 27 11.46 28.30 -25.65
C GLU A 27 11.41 27.04 -24.81
N ALA A 28 10.63 27.08 -23.74
CA ALA A 28 10.29 25.93 -22.94
C ALA A 28 9.50 24.94 -23.81
N ALA A 29 10.20 24.07 -24.49
CA ALA A 29 9.59 22.96 -25.20
C ALA A 29 9.28 21.88 -24.17
N GLY A 30 7.99 21.67 -23.93
CA GLY A 30 7.52 20.43 -23.34
C GLY A 30 8.15 19.28 -24.12
N THR A 31 8.96 18.48 -23.44
CA THR A 31 9.59 17.30 -24.01
C THR A 31 8.49 16.27 -24.24
N THR A 32 7.83 16.33 -25.39
CA THR A 32 7.17 15.14 -25.91
C THR A 32 8.28 14.12 -26.09
N ALA A 33 8.33 13.12 -25.22
CA ALA A 33 9.20 11.98 -25.39
C ALA A 33 8.92 11.40 -26.78
N SER A 34 9.86 11.57 -27.70
CA SER A 34 9.86 10.88 -28.96
C SER A 34 10.04 9.41 -28.60
N GLY A 35 8.92 8.65 -28.57
CA GLY A 35 8.93 7.24 -28.28
C GLY A 35 9.86 6.56 -29.28
N SER A 36 10.95 6.00 -28.80
CA SER A 36 11.76 5.08 -29.59
C SER A 36 10.88 3.86 -29.88
N ASP A 37 10.73 3.48 -31.14
CA ASP A 37 10.07 2.22 -31.52
C ASP A 37 10.82 0.98 -31.02
N THR A 38 11.96 1.18 -30.37
CA THR A 38 12.77 0.11 -29.81
C THR A 38 12.28 -0.18 -28.38
N PRO A 39 11.75 -1.38 -28.10
CA PRO A 39 11.28 -1.72 -26.76
C PRO A 39 12.46 -1.76 -25.78
N LEU A 40 12.23 -1.27 -24.58
CA LEU A 40 13.12 -1.48 -23.45
C LEU A 40 13.02 -2.94 -23.01
N VAL A 41 14.14 -3.66 -23.10
CA VAL A 41 14.22 -5.05 -22.64
C VAL A 41 14.92 -5.10 -21.29
N ILE A 42 14.21 -5.57 -20.28
CA ILE A 42 14.72 -5.74 -18.93
C ILE A 42 14.87 -7.24 -18.65
N ALA A 43 16.09 -7.65 -18.27
CA ALA A 43 16.33 -9.02 -17.80
C ALA A 43 15.82 -9.15 -16.37
N ASN A 44 15.06 -10.18 -16.11
CA ASN A 44 14.49 -10.45 -14.80
C ASN A 44 14.56 -11.95 -14.50
N ASP A 45 14.46 -12.32 -13.21
CA ASP A 45 14.33 -13.71 -12.81
C ASP A 45 12.92 -14.25 -13.13
N GLY A 46 12.68 -15.52 -12.86
CA GLY A 46 11.36 -16.14 -13.06
C GLY A 46 10.28 -15.44 -12.24
N MET A 47 9.15 -15.15 -12.88
CA MET A 47 7.98 -14.53 -12.23
C MET A 47 7.12 -15.60 -11.57
N SER A 48 6.46 -15.24 -10.45
CA SER A 48 5.44 -16.08 -9.80
C SER A 48 4.04 -15.86 -10.39
N GLU A 49 3.92 -14.92 -11.34
CA GLU A 49 2.67 -14.54 -12.03
C GLU A 49 1.58 -13.98 -11.10
N LYS A 50 1.99 -13.43 -9.94
CA LYS A 50 1.12 -12.73 -8.98
C LYS A 50 1.27 -11.22 -9.16
N PHE A 51 0.63 -10.65 -10.17
CA PHE A 51 0.77 -9.23 -10.53
C PHE A 51 -0.24 -8.31 -9.82
N SER A 52 -0.90 -8.79 -8.78
CA SER A 52 -1.76 -7.96 -7.93
C SER A 52 -0.91 -7.14 -6.97
N PRO A 53 -1.16 -5.82 -6.80
CA PRO A 53 -0.46 -5.00 -5.81
C PRO A 53 -0.66 -5.50 -4.37
N PHE A 54 -1.73 -6.25 -4.13
CA PHE A 54 -2.03 -6.82 -2.82
C PHE A 54 -1.24 -8.10 -2.52
N PHE A 55 -0.81 -8.85 -3.55
CA PHE A 55 -0.26 -10.21 -3.37
C PHE A 55 1.07 -10.44 -4.10
N ALA A 56 1.67 -9.41 -4.71
CA ALA A 56 2.99 -9.52 -5.32
C ALA A 56 4.07 -9.60 -4.24
N GLU A 57 4.71 -10.75 -4.11
CA GLU A 57 5.73 -11.04 -3.10
C GLU A 57 7.13 -11.15 -3.69
N SER A 58 7.24 -11.65 -4.93
CA SER A 58 8.52 -11.77 -5.60
C SER A 58 8.95 -10.42 -6.20
N VAL A 59 10.26 -10.15 -6.21
CA VAL A 59 10.81 -8.92 -6.82
C VAL A 59 10.42 -8.78 -8.29
N PRO A 60 10.48 -9.84 -9.13
CA PRO A 60 10.03 -9.76 -10.52
C PRO A 60 8.56 -9.35 -10.67
N ASP A 61 7.67 -9.87 -9.81
CA ASP A 61 6.25 -9.53 -9.83
C ASP A 61 6.02 -8.09 -9.37
N GLN A 62 6.75 -7.65 -8.31
CA GLN A 62 6.70 -6.27 -7.83
C GLN A 62 7.14 -5.27 -8.90
N HIS A 63 8.15 -5.57 -9.72
CA HIS A 63 8.53 -4.70 -10.84
C HIS A 63 7.38 -4.48 -11.84
N ILE A 64 6.54 -5.48 -12.06
CA ILE A 64 5.35 -5.33 -12.93
C ILE A 64 4.30 -4.46 -12.23
N VAL A 65 4.08 -4.65 -10.93
CA VAL A 65 3.19 -3.81 -10.14
C VAL A 65 3.65 -2.35 -10.16
N ASP A 66 4.93 -2.09 -9.94
CA ASP A 66 5.51 -0.74 -9.89
C ASP A 66 5.34 0.05 -11.19
N VAL A 67 5.31 -0.62 -12.35
CA VAL A 67 5.11 0.05 -13.65
C VAL A 67 3.65 0.10 -14.09
N THR A 68 2.73 -0.57 -13.41
CA THR A 68 1.31 -0.66 -13.77
C THR A 68 0.38 -0.03 -12.74
N GLN A 69 0.87 0.27 -11.54
CA GLN A 69 0.10 0.83 -10.44
C GLN A 69 0.61 2.21 -10.04
N ILE A 70 -0.24 2.98 -9.36
CA ILE A 70 0.11 4.29 -8.82
C ILE A 70 0.52 4.12 -7.37
N SER A 71 1.72 4.58 -7.00
CA SER A 71 2.13 4.75 -5.61
C SER A 71 1.82 6.16 -5.15
N LEU A 72 1.31 6.34 -3.93
CA LEU A 72 1.02 7.67 -3.38
C LEU A 72 2.28 8.53 -3.25
N VAL A 73 3.41 7.92 -2.96
CA VAL A 73 4.68 8.60 -2.76
C VAL A 73 5.76 7.96 -3.63
N TYR A 74 6.60 8.80 -4.21
CA TYR A 74 7.78 8.40 -4.95
C TYR A 74 9.05 8.91 -4.27
N ASN A 75 10.18 8.31 -4.62
CA ASN A 75 11.48 8.73 -4.14
C ASN A 75 12.30 9.35 -5.27
N ASP A 76 13.15 10.29 -4.92
CA ASP A 76 14.17 10.79 -5.81
C ASP A 76 15.32 9.78 -5.99
N ARG A 77 16.34 10.14 -6.78
CA ARG A 77 17.54 9.30 -7.01
C ARG A 77 18.40 9.10 -5.77
N SER A 78 18.22 9.93 -4.74
CA SER A 78 18.91 9.81 -3.44
C SER A 78 18.15 8.90 -2.47
N GLY A 79 16.90 8.56 -2.78
CA GLY A 79 16.01 7.79 -1.93
C GLY A 79 15.16 8.66 -0.99
N GLU A 80 15.22 9.98 -1.13
CA GLU A 80 14.37 10.91 -0.37
C GLU A 80 12.96 10.98 -0.97
N PHE A 81 11.96 11.21 -0.12
CA PHE A 81 10.57 11.35 -0.56
C PHE A 81 10.35 12.63 -1.34
N ILE A 82 9.49 12.55 -2.36
CA ILE A 82 8.97 13.70 -3.10
C ILE A 82 7.71 14.16 -2.40
N TYR A 83 7.74 15.38 -1.86
CA TYR A 83 6.62 15.97 -1.10
C TYR A 83 5.69 16.80 -1.97
N ASN A 84 6.20 17.42 -3.04
CA ASN A 84 5.44 18.29 -3.92
C ASN A 84 5.37 17.70 -5.34
N GLY A 85 4.76 16.52 -5.42
CA GLY A 85 4.72 15.75 -6.67
C GLY A 85 3.84 16.36 -7.76
N ILE A 86 2.80 17.11 -7.40
CA ILE A 86 1.83 17.67 -8.37
C ILE A 86 2.49 18.76 -9.22
N GLU A 87 3.13 19.73 -8.59
CA GLU A 87 3.83 20.82 -9.28
C GLU A 87 5.25 20.42 -9.70
N GLY A 88 5.79 19.39 -9.11
CA GLY A 88 7.13 18.88 -9.32
C GLY A 88 8.15 19.44 -8.33
N GLU A 89 9.00 18.56 -7.83
CA GLU A 89 10.07 18.88 -6.90
C GLU A 89 11.42 18.66 -7.58
N THR A 90 12.29 19.68 -7.53
CA THR A 90 13.60 19.61 -8.18
C THR A 90 14.68 19.38 -7.14
N THR A 91 15.42 18.28 -7.29
CA THR A 91 16.58 17.93 -6.45
C THR A 91 17.82 17.74 -7.31
N SER A 92 19.00 18.03 -6.73
CA SER A 92 20.28 17.88 -7.42
C SER A 92 20.91 16.53 -7.08
N TYR A 93 21.28 15.78 -8.10
CA TYR A 93 21.97 14.49 -7.95
C TYR A 93 23.21 14.44 -8.85
N ASN A 94 24.38 14.23 -8.25
CA ASN A 94 25.66 14.22 -8.95
C ASN A 94 25.92 15.45 -9.84
N GLY A 95 25.50 16.64 -9.38
CA GLY A 95 25.69 17.91 -10.08
C GLY A 95 24.73 18.15 -11.25
N THR A 96 23.68 17.35 -11.37
CA THR A 96 22.61 17.52 -12.34
C THR A 96 21.28 17.67 -11.60
N ASP A 97 20.49 18.66 -12.00
CA ASP A 97 19.16 18.89 -11.44
C ASP A 97 18.13 18.00 -12.16
N TYR A 98 17.30 17.35 -11.38
CA TYR A 98 16.18 16.51 -11.83
C TYR A 98 14.88 16.99 -11.19
N THR A 99 13.86 17.17 -12.00
CA THR A 99 12.51 17.45 -11.50
C THR A 99 11.69 16.16 -11.49
N TYR A 100 11.10 15.86 -10.33
CA TYR A 100 10.29 14.68 -10.09
C TYR A 100 8.84 15.08 -9.94
N TYR A 101 7.97 14.39 -10.64
CA TYR A 101 6.52 14.55 -10.56
C TYR A 101 5.91 13.29 -9.95
N GLY A 102 4.81 13.45 -9.22
CA GLY A 102 4.08 12.36 -8.59
C GLY A 102 2.57 12.56 -8.64
N PRO A 103 1.81 11.58 -8.17
CA PRO A 103 0.36 11.65 -8.15
C PRO A 103 -0.19 12.51 -7.00
N THR A 104 0.65 12.81 -6.01
CA THR A 104 0.22 13.51 -4.78
C THR A 104 1.21 14.58 -4.34
N ASP A 105 0.69 15.56 -3.59
CA ASP A 105 1.49 16.30 -2.62
C ASP A 105 1.29 15.69 -1.25
N LEU A 106 2.35 15.60 -0.44
CA LEU A 106 2.34 15.06 0.92
C LEU A 106 2.73 16.15 1.91
N THR A 107 1.88 16.38 2.90
CA THR A 107 2.21 17.23 4.06
C THR A 107 2.25 16.35 5.30
N ILE A 108 3.33 16.46 6.07
CA ILE A 108 3.50 15.74 7.34
C ILE A 108 3.41 16.76 8.49
N THR A 109 2.53 16.48 9.45
CA THR A 109 2.36 17.30 10.64
C THR A 109 2.59 16.48 11.88
N GLU A 110 3.61 16.84 12.67
CA GLU A 110 3.89 16.26 13.97
C GLU A 110 3.15 17.04 15.05
N ASN A 111 2.34 16.37 15.86
CA ASN A 111 1.58 16.97 16.94
C ASN A 111 2.31 16.85 18.28
N GLU A 112 1.97 17.73 19.24
CA GLU A 112 2.59 17.76 20.57
C GLU A 112 2.30 16.48 21.40
N ASP A 113 1.24 15.76 21.08
CA ASP A 113 0.87 14.49 21.71
C ASP A 113 1.62 13.27 21.14
N GLY A 114 2.48 13.49 20.15
CA GLY A 114 3.26 12.45 19.49
C GLY A 114 2.57 11.77 18.30
N THR A 115 1.36 12.20 17.95
CA THR A 115 0.70 11.75 16.72
C THR A 115 1.30 12.46 15.51
N VAL A 116 1.28 11.79 14.36
CA VAL A 116 1.76 12.32 13.08
C VAL A 116 0.65 12.18 12.04
N TYR A 117 0.29 13.31 11.41
CA TYR A 117 -0.65 13.30 10.31
C TYR A 117 0.07 13.31 8.98
N TYR A 118 -0.42 12.51 8.05
CA TYR A 118 0.02 12.43 6.66
C TYR A 118 -1.13 12.86 5.77
N ASP A 119 -1.09 14.10 5.31
CA ASP A 119 -2.11 14.66 4.44
C ASP A 119 -1.69 14.51 2.99
N PHE A 120 -2.45 13.76 2.22
CA PHE A 120 -2.23 13.54 0.79
C PHE A 120 -3.24 14.33 -0.03
N LYS A 121 -2.74 15.22 -0.88
CA LYS A 121 -3.54 15.87 -1.92
C LYS A 121 -3.31 15.13 -3.22
N LEU A 122 -4.35 14.49 -3.75
CA LEU A 122 -4.30 13.78 -5.03
C LEU A 122 -4.47 14.77 -6.18
N ARG A 123 -3.74 14.57 -7.30
CA ARG A 123 -4.01 15.29 -8.55
C ARG A 123 -5.36 14.83 -9.11
N ASP A 124 -6.01 15.76 -9.83
CA ASP A 124 -7.37 15.59 -10.37
C ASP A 124 -7.42 15.08 -11.82
N ASP A 125 -6.26 14.91 -12.47
CA ASP A 125 -6.12 14.48 -13.86
C ASP A 125 -5.66 13.03 -14.01
N LEU A 126 -5.61 12.26 -12.91
CA LEU A 126 -5.26 10.84 -12.95
C LEU A 126 -6.44 10.01 -13.43
N THR A 127 -6.17 9.07 -14.33
CA THR A 127 -7.17 8.13 -14.82
C THR A 127 -6.62 6.70 -14.85
N PHE A 128 -7.51 5.73 -14.67
CA PHE A 128 -7.25 4.34 -14.98
C PHE A 128 -7.07 4.12 -16.48
N SER A 129 -6.61 2.93 -16.87
CA SER A 129 -6.39 2.57 -18.29
C SER A 129 -7.67 2.54 -19.14
N ASP A 130 -8.84 2.44 -18.53
CA ASP A 130 -10.15 2.51 -19.16
C ASP A 130 -10.71 3.94 -19.27
N GLY A 131 -10.01 4.92 -18.66
CA GLY A 131 -10.36 6.34 -18.69
C GLY A 131 -11.19 6.81 -17.49
N GLU A 132 -11.56 5.93 -16.56
CA GLU A 132 -12.21 6.34 -15.32
C GLU A 132 -11.23 7.11 -14.41
N PRO A 133 -11.69 8.15 -13.70
CA PRO A 133 -10.82 8.94 -12.83
C PRO A 133 -10.36 8.14 -11.61
N VAL A 134 -9.09 8.33 -11.23
CA VAL A 134 -8.57 7.85 -9.94
C VAL A 134 -8.93 8.85 -8.85
N THR A 135 -9.56 8.40 -7.79
CA THR A 135 -10.10 9.23 -6.72
C THR A 135 -9.58 8.82 -5.34
N ALA A 136 -9.88 9.60 -4.32
CA ALA A 136 -9.58 9.24 -2.93
C ALA A 136 -10.30 7.96 -2.49
N ASP A 137 -11.47 7.65 -3.07
CA ASP A 137 -12.22 6.43 -2.74
C ASP A 137 -11.46 5.16 -3.15
N ASP A 138 -10.68 5.22 -4.25
CA ASP A 138 -9.85 4.09 -4.70
C ASP A 138 -8.69 3.83 -3.73
N ILE A 139 -8.13 4.92 -3.16
CA ILE A 139 -7.11 4.83 -2.12
C ILE A 139 -7.70 4.24 -0.84
N ILE A 140 -8.86 4.74 -0.40
CA ILE A 140 -9.58 4.22 0.77
C ILE A 140 -9.92 2.74 0.58
N PHE A 141 -10.37 2.36 -0.62
CA PHE A 141 -10.64 0.95 -0.94
C PHE A 141 -9.38 0.08 -0.79
N SER A 142 -8.24 0.57 -1.25
CA SER A 142 -6.96 -0.15 -1.09
C SER A 142 -6.61 -0.37 0.39
N PHE A 143 -6.86 0.62 1.25
CA PHE A 143 -6.71 0.45 2.70
C PHE A 143 -7.69 -0.55 3.28
N TYR A 144 -8.94 -0.57 2.84
CA TYR A 144 -9.89 -1.62 3.26
C TYR A 144 -9.38 -3.02 2.96
N VAL A 145 -8.77 -3.23 1.77
CA VAL A 145 -8.19 -4.53 1.41
C VAL A 145 -6.99 -4.88 2.31
N PHE A 146 -6.02 -3.95 2.45
CA PHE A 146 -4.83 -4.20 3.26
C PHE A 146 -5.10 -4.39 4.75
N CYS A 147 -6.16 -3.75 5.26
CA CYS A 147 -6.50 -3.78 6.68
C CYS A 147 -7.55 -4.84 7.01
N ASP A 148 -8.13 -5.52 6.02
CA ASP A 148 -9.10 -6.59 6.25
C ASP A 148 -8.51 -7.68 7.17
N PRO A 149 -9.22 -8.11 8.23
CA PRO A 149 -8.74 -9.16 9.13
C PRO A 149 -8.42 -10.49 8.45
N THR A 150 -9.04 -10.76 7.30
CA THR A 150 -8.82 -11.99 6.51
C THR A 150 -7.72 -11.86 5.46
N TYR A 151 -7.15 -10.66 5.30
CA TYR A 151 -6.07 -10.43 4.35
C TYR A 151 -4.81 -11.17 4.79
N ASP A 152 -4.32 -12.06 3.94
CA ASP A 152 -3.17 -12.95 4.16
C ASP A 152 -1.92 -12.56 3.35
N GLY A 153 -1.92 -11.37 2.74
CA GLY A 153 -0.76 -10.82 2.05
C GLY A 153 0.24 -10.13 2.98
N SER A 154 0.97 -9.15 2.47
CA SER A 154 2.00 -8.44 3.22
C SER A 154 1.46 -7.71 4.45
N ALA A 155 2.11 -7.91 5.60
CA ALA A 155 1.79 -7.22 6.85
C ALA A 155 2.24 -5.74 6.88
N SER A 156 2.83 -5.22 5.81
CA SER A 156 3.52 -3.93 5.80
C SER A 156 2.64 -2.75 6.23
N VAL A 157 1.35 -2.76 5.88
CA VAL A 157 0.42 -1.67 6.22
C VAL A 157 -0.15 -1.85 7.61
N TYR A 158 -0.74 -3.00 7.90
CA TYR A 158 -1.45 -3.22 9.16
C TYR A 158 -0.55 -3.43 10.38
N SER A 159 0.76 -3.58 10.19
CA SER A 159 1.73 -3.62 11.29
C SER A 159 2.24 -2.25 11.71
N LEU A 160 1.88 -1.19 10.96
CA LEU A 160 2.23 0.18 11.32
C LEU A 160 1.38 0.67 12.50
N PRO A 161 1.92 1.57 13.34
CA PRO A 161 1.19 2.15 14.46
C PRO A 161 0.21 3.24 13.98
N ILE A 162 -0.74 2.84 13.12
CA ILE A 162 -1.80 3.71 12.62
C ILE A 162 -2.92 3.72 13.66
N GLU A 163 -3.36 4.92 14.06
CA GLU A 163 -4.45 5.08 15.01
C GLU A 163 -5.72 4.37 14.51
N GLY A 164 -6.34 3.56 15.37
CA GLY A 164 -7.51 2.76 15.04
C GLY A 164 -7.23 1.46 14.28
N MET A 165 -5.98 1.16 13.88
CA MET A 165 -5.66 -0.04 13.10
C MET A 165 -5.87 -1.33 13.91
N GLU A 166 -5.42 -1.33 15.16
CA GLU A 166 -5.57 -2.49 16.04
C GLU A 166 -7.06 -2.74 16.33
N GLU A 167 -7.80 -1.69 16.64
CA GLU A 167 -9.25 -1.76 16.86
C GLU A 167 -9.98 -2.19 15.61
N TYR A 168 -9.58 -1.72 14.42
CA TYR A 168 -10.21 -2.13 13.16
C TYR A 168 -9.96 -3.59 12.86
N ARG A 169 -8.75 -4.08 13.00
CA ARG A 169 -8.38 -5.47 12.67
C ARG A 169 -8.76 -6.49 13.73
N SER A 170 -8.59 -6.13 15.02
CA SER A 170 -8.99 -6.94 16.17
C SER A 170 -10.32 -6.51 16.74
N GLY A 171 -10.67 -5.25 16.62
CA GLY A 171 -11.87 -4.57 17.06
C GLY A 171 -13.03 -4.63 16.10
N MET A 172 -12.91 -5.31 14.99
CA MET A 172 -14.01 -6.11 14.46
C MET A 172 -14.17 -7.28 15.43
N SER A 173 -14.28 -6.92 16.71
CA SER A 173 -14.94 -7.72 17.71
C SER A 173 -16.23 -8.12 17.05
N THR A 174 -16.31 -9.32 16.54
CA THR A 174 -17.57 -9.87 16.10
C THR A 174 -18.54 -9.54 17.21
N LEU A 175 -19.79 -9.29 16.90
CA LEU A 175 -20.81 -9.12 17.93
C LEU A 175 -20.63 -10.17 19.05
N ALA A 176 -20.21 -11.38 18.68
CA ALA A 176 -19.82 -12.46 19.59
C ALA A 176 -18.71 -12.08 20.59
N SER A 177 -17.63 -11.42 20.14
CA SER A 177 -16.55 -11.03 21.07
C SER A 177 -16.96 -9.90 21.99
N LEU A 178 -17.80 -8.98 21.53
CA LEU A 178 -18.37 -7.92 22.38
C LEU A 178 -19.30 -8.50 23.42
N LEU A 179 -20.17 -9.44 23.05
CA LEU A 179 -21.08 -10.15 23.95
C LEU A 179 -20.29 -10.97 24.99
N ALA A 180 -19.22 -11.67 24.54
CA ALA A 180 -18.36 -12.43 25.45
C ALA A 180 -17.63 -11.53 26.44
N ALA A 181 -17.11 -10.38 25.99
CA ALA A 181 -16.41 -9.42 26.86
C ALA A 181 -17.35 -8.72 27.86
N ALA A 182 -18.60 -8.45 27.45
CA ALA A 182 -19.61 -7.83 28.32
C ALA A 182 -20.09 -8.79 29.42
N GLY A 183 -20.10 -10.09 29.17
CA GLY A 183 -20.58 -11.11 30.10
C GLY A 183 -22.07 -11.39 29.98
N GLU A 184 -22.47 -12.56 30.53
CA GLU A 184 -23.85 -13.04 30.47
C GLU A 184 -24.83 -12.11 31.23
N ASP A 185 -24.39 -11.55 32.34
CA ASP A 185 -25.20 -10.67 33.21
C ASP A 185 -25.22 -9.20 32.74
N ASN A 186 -24.71 -8.88 31.55
CA ASN A 186 -24.69 -7.52 31.05
C ASN A 186 -26.11 -6.97 30.83
N THR A 187 -26.30 -5.71 31.25
CA THR A 187 -27.57 -4.99 31.14
C THR A 187 -27.50 -3.74 30.24
N ASP A 188 -26.32 -3.51 29.61
CA ASP A 188 -26.14 -2.44 28.64
C ASP A 188 -26.34 -3.00 27.22
N PHE A 189 -27.43 -2.60 26.59
CA PHE A 189 -27.82 -3.02 25.24
C PHE A 189 -27.61 -1.90 24.20
N THR A 190 -26.61 -1.05 24.39
CA THR A 190 -26.32 0.06 23.46
C THR A 190 -25.94 -0.43 22.05
N TYR A 191 -25.23 -1.54 21.94
CA TYR A 191 -24.67 -2.06 20.66
C TYR A 191 -25.35 -3.36 20.16
N TRP A 192 -26.24 -3.97 20.98
CA TRP A 192 -27.00 -5.19 20.63
C TRP A 192 -28.31 -5.23 21.42
N THR A 193 -29.16 -6.14 21.07
CA THR A 193 -30.41 -6.35 21.80
C THR A 193 -30.27 -7.41 22.89
N GLU A 194 -31.17 -7.40 23.88
CA GLU A 194 -31.26 -8.46 24.90
C GLU A 194 -31.43 -9.85 24.26
N ASP A 195 -32.26 -9.96 23.21
CA ASP A 195 -32.44 -11.21 22.47
C ASP A 195 -31.16 -11.72 21.83
N GLN A 196 -30.31 -10.83 21.29
CA GLN A 196 -29.01 -11.19 20.73
C GLN A 196 -28.05 -11.67 21.81
N GLN A 197 -28.03 -11.04 22.97
CA GLN A 197 -27.22 -11.49 24.11
C GLN A 197 -27.67 -12.87 24.59
N ASN A 198 -28.95 -13.07 24.82
CA ASN A 198 -29.50 -14.35 25.26
C ASN A 198 -29.18 -15.46 24.26
N ALA A 199 -29.44 -15.23 22.97
CA ALA A 199 -29.14 -16.22 21.93
C ALA A 199 -27.65 -16.58 21.84
N PHE A 200 -26.75 -15.61 22.06
CA PHE A 200 -25.32 -15.86 22.11
C PHE A 200 -24.93 -16.76 23.29
N TRP A 201 -25.39 -16.42 24.51
CA TRP A 201 -25.04 -17.18 25.70
C TRP A 201 -25.70 -18.54 25.76
N ASP A 202 -26.91 -18.69 25.26
CA ASP A 202 -27.55 -20.01 25.06
C ASP A 202 -26.70 -20.89 24.15
N ALA A 203 -26.20 -20.37 23.02
CA ALA A 203 -25.33 -21.11 22.10
C ALA A 203 -23.97 -21.47 22.72
N VAL A 204 -23.37 -20.57 23.52
CA VAL A 204 -22.12 -20.81 24.25
C VAL A 204 -22.31 -21.91 25.29
N ASN A 205 -23.39 -21.85 26.07
CA ASN A 205 -23.70 -22.82 27.12
C ASN A 205 -24.01 -24.19 26.53
N ASP A 206 -24.81 -24.26 25.46
CA ASP A 206 -25.13 -25.52 24.77
C ASP A 206 -23.86 -26.13 24.12
N GLY A 207 -23.02 -25.31 23.46
CA GLY A 207 -21.77 -25.76 22.87
C GLY A 207 -20.76 -26.24 23.94
N GLY A 208 -20.69 -25.52 25.08
CA GLY A 208 -19.86 -25.90 26.21
C GLY A 208 -20.30 -27.20 26.85
N ALA A 209 -21.59 -27.42 27.00
CA ALA A 209 -22.16 -28.67 27.51
C ALA A 209 -21.89 -29.85 26.58
N ALA A 210 -22.07 -29.64 25.25
CA ALA A 210 -21.77 -30.65 24.24
C ALA A 210 -20.30 -31.04 24.24
N PHE A 211 -19.39 -30.07 24.32
CA PHE A 211 -17.94 -30.31 24.40
C PHE A 211 -17.53 -31.04 25.68
N ALA A 212 -18.11 -30.68 26.82
CA ALA A 212 -17.88 -31.38 28.07
C ALA A 212 -18.33 -32.86 28.01
N GLN A 213 -19.47 -33.10 27.37
CA GLN A 213 -19.95 -34.45 27.15
C GLN A 213 -19.02 -35.29 26.25
N GLU A 214 -18.49 -34.69 25.18
CA GLU A 214 -17.52 -35.31 24.27
C GLU A 214 -16.24 -35.75 25.01
N ILE A 215 -15.75 -34.92 25.94
CA ILE A 215 -14.60 -35.24 26.79
C ILE A 215 -14.93 -36.40 27.69
N VAL A 216 -16.10 -36.42 28.33
CA VAL A 216 -16.52 -37.53 29.19
C VAL A 216 -16.61 -38.85 28.42
N ASP A 217 -17.24 -38.81 27.25
CA ASP A 217 -17.39 -40.00 26.39
C ASP A 217 -16.03 -40.52 25.94
N TYR A 218 -15.11 -39.62 25.53
CA TYR A 218 -13.73 -39.98 25.19
C TYR A 218 -12.99 -40.65 26.37
N CYS A 219 -13.11 -40.08 27.57
CA CYS A 219 -12.48 -40.67 28.77
C CYS A 219 -13.08 -42.05 29.14
N VAL A 220 -14.39 -42.22 28.92
CA VAL A 220 -15.06 -43.51 29.18
C VAL A 220 -14.62 -44.59 28.18
N GLU A 221 -14.45 -44.20 26.91
CA GLU A 221 -14.05 -45.14 25.84
C GLU A 221 -12.56 -45.49 25.89
N ASN A 222 -11.69 -44.63 26.39
CA ASN A 222 -10.24 -44.79 26.33
C ASN A 222 -9.59 -44.99 27.70
N GLY A 223 -10.35 -45.08 28.76
CA GLY A 223 -9.92 -45.54 30.07
C GLY A 223 -9.38 -44.64 31.04
#